data_d27a1ab1c90b06049e4c764838fd7979
#
_entry.id   d27a1ab1c90b06049e4c764838fd7979
#
_cell.length_a   1.000
_cell.length_b   1.000
_cell.length_c   1.000
_cell.angle_alpha   90.00
_cell.angle_beta   90.00
_cell.angle_gamma   90.00
#
_symmetry.space_group_name_H-M   'P 1'
#
loop_
_entity.id
_entity.type
_entity.pdbx_description
1 polymer ?
#
loop_
_entity_poly.entity_id
_entity_poly.type
_entity_poly.pdbx_seq_one_letter_code
_entity_poly.pdbx_strand_id
1 'polypeptide(L)'
;MIYKNITDFLKKRTIELIGLAIISSALLLAVSFFSYSPNDPTLVYGTENVVINNLLGIYGGQIADFLLQSFGLASFLILITITVWGVSLIVKKEIKKVQFKILYIILYLIFVCISVHATFNNSFWLIDNGNSGFVGQILYD
;
A
#
# COMPACT_ATOMS: atom_id res chain seq x y z
N MET A 1 24.57 -19.18 28.86
CA MET A 1 24.11 -17.81 29.04
C MET A 1 24.51 -16.89 27.88
N ILE A 2 25.76 -16.93 27.42
CA ILE A 2 26.31 -16.09 26.33
C ILE A 2 25.58 -16.29 24.98
N TYR A 3 25.34 -17.53 24.55
CA TYR A 3 24.66 -17.83 23.30
C TYR A 3 23.23 -17.26 23.23
N LYS A 4 22.47 -17.28 24.33
CA LYS A 4 21.12 -16.70 24.39
C LYS A 4 21.13 -15.19 24.18
N ASN A 5 22.13 -14.50 24.73
CA ASN A 5 22.27 -13.05 24.56
C ASN A 5 22.63 -12.67 23.12
N ILE A 6 23.45 -13.48 22.43
CA ILE A 6 23.82 -13.26 21.02
C ILE A 6 22.62 -13.49 20.11
N THR A 7 21.88 -14.57 20.30
CA THR A 7 20.68 -14.86 19.50
C THR A 7 19.60 -13.80 19.68
N ASP A 8 19.38 -13.32 20.90
CA ASP A 8 18.40 -12.25 21.15
C ASP A 8 18.85 -10.92 20.53
N PHE A 9 20.14 -10.62 20.56
CA PHE A 9 20.69 -9.45 19.91
C PHE A 9 20.51 -9.52 18.38
N LEU A 10 20.90 -10.63 17.75
CA LEU A 10 20.76 -10.84 16.31
C LEU A 10 19.29 -10.75 15.89
N LYS A 11 18.38 -11.38 16.62
CA LYS A 11 16.94 -11.33 16.34
C LYS A 11 16.42 -9.89 16.36
N LYS A 12 16.80 -9.09 17.34
CA LYS A 12 16.39 -7.68 17.42
C LYS A 12 16.93 -6.87 16.25
N ARG A 13 18.17 -7.08 15.84
CA ARG A 13 18.76 -6.41 14.67
C ARG A 13 18.10 -6.81 13.37
N THR A 14 17.77 -8.09 13.19
CA THR A 14 17.01 -8.54 12.02
C THR A 14 15.63 -7.89 11.95
N ILE A 15 14.93 -7.76 13.08
CA ILE A 15 13.62 -7.09 13.11
C ILE A 15 13.75 -5.60 12.79
N GLU A 16 14.79 -4.91 13.26
CA GLU A 16 15.07 -3.51 12.89
C GLU A 16 15.30 -3.37 11.38
N LEU A 17 16.11 -4.26 10.77
CA LEU A 17 16.36 -4.25 9.33
C LEU A 17 15.08 -4.50 8.52
N ILE A 18 14.24 -5.44 8.95
CA ILE A 18 12.92 -5.66 8.33
C ILE A 18 12.06 -4.41 8.44
N GLY A 19 12.02 -3.76 9.60
CA GLY A 19 11.30 -2.51 9.80
C GLY A 19 11.78 -1.40 8.87
N LEU A 20 13.09 -1.27 8.67
CA LEU A 20 13.68 -0.30 7.76
C LEU A 20 13.31 -0.62 6.30
N ALA A 21 13.38 -1.88 5.89
CA ALA A 21 12.98 -2.31 4.54
C ALA A 21 11.50 -2.00 4.27
N ILE A 22 10.62 -2.21 5.25
CA ILE A 22 9.18 -1.89 5.15
C ILE A 22 8.97 -0.37 5.00
N ILE A 23 9.68 0.47 5.76
CA ILE A 23 9.59 1.93 5.61
C ILE A 23 10.10 2.37 4.23
N SER A 24 11.21 1.80 3.76
CA SER A 24 11.73 2.09 2.42
C SER A 24 10.72 1.71 1.34
N SER A 25 10.06 0.56 1.47
CA SER A 25 8.98 0.15 0.55
C SER A 25 7.79 1.10 0.60
N ALA A 26 7.42 1.61 1.78
CA ALA A 26 6.37 2.61 1.92
C ALA A 26 6.73 3.93 1.23
N LEU A 27 7.98 4.38 1.33
CA LEU A 27 8.46 5.58 0.64
C LEU A 27 8.41 5.40 -0.88
N LEU A 28 8.85 4.25 -1.40
CA LEU A 28 8.74 3.95 -2.83
C LEU A 28 7.28 3.94 -3.28
N LEU A 29 6.39 3.32 -2.51
CA LEU A 29 4.96 3.32 -2.82
C LEU A 29 4.37 4.73 -2.78
N ALA A 30 4.80 5.59 -1.86
CA ALA A 30 4.40 6.99 -1.81
C ALA A 30 4.82 7.72 -3.10
N VAL A 31 6.09 7.59 -3.51
CA VAL A 31 6.57 8.18 -4.76
C VAL A 31 5.76 7.69 -5.95
N SER A 32 5.43 6.39 -6.00
CA SER A 32 4.61 5.78 -7.04
C SER A 32 3.20 6.41 -7.10
N PHE A 33 2.53 6.59 -5.95
CA PHE A 33 1.20 7.19 -5.87
C PHE A 33 1.19 8.67 -6.25
N PHE A 34 2.16 9.45 -5.78
CA PHE A 34 2.24 10.88 -6.09
C PHE A 34 2.64 11.19 -7.52
N SER A 35 3.30 10.25 -8.19
CA SER A 35 3.66 10.35 -9.62
C SER A 35 2.76 9.49 -10.52
N TYR A 36 1.62 9.05 -10.02
CA TYR A 36 0.66 8.27 -10.81
C TYR A 36 0.11 9.07 -11.99
N SER A 37 0.10 8.45 -13.15
CA SER A 37 -0.51 8.99 -14.38
C SER A 37 -1.42 7.92 -15.00
N PRO A 38 -2.69 8.25 -15.28
CA PRO A 38 -3.62 7.33 -15.96
C PRO A 38 -3.18 6.96 -17.38
N ASN A 39 -2.28 7.74 -17.97
CA ASN A 39 -1.77 7.51 -19.32
C ASN A 39 -0.60 6.52 -19.38
N ASP A 40 -0.06 6.13 -18.23
CA ASP A 40 1.03 5.16 -18.16
C ASP A 40 0.51 3.75 -18.49
N PRO A 41 1.34 2.87 -19.08
CA PRO A 41 0.96 1.49 -19.37
C PRO A 41 0.53 0.76 -18.10
N THR A 42 -0.67 0.17 -18.13
CA THR A 42 -1.21 -0.63 -17.03
C THR A 42 -0.81 -2.10 -17.17
N LEU A 43 -1.14 -2.94 -16.16
CA LEU A 43 -0.95 -4.40 -16.25
C LEU A 43 -1.82 -5.03 -17.33
N VAL A 44 -2.95 -4.41 -17.68
CA VAL A 44 -3.95 -4.92 -18.63
C VAL A 44 -3.74 -4.34 -20.02
N TYR A 45 -3.35 -3.08 -20.10
CA TYR A 45 -3.18 -2.36 -21.36
C TYR A 45 -1.72 -1.91 -21.47
N GLY A 46 -0.90 -2.71 -22.15
CA GLY A 46 0.44 -2.32 -22.59
C GLY A 46 0.33 -1.66 -23.97
N THR A 47 0.79 -0.42 -24.09
CA THR A 47 0.96 0.24 -25.39
C THR A 47 2.45 0.32 -25.70
N GLU A 48 2.84 -0.12 -26.90
CA GLU A 48 4.22 0.04 -27.37
C GLU A 48 4.50 1.54 -27.59
N ASN A 49 5.68 2.00 -27.16
CA ASN A 49 6.18 3.37 -27.36
C ASN A 49 5.50 4.49 -26.55
N VAL A 50 4.99 4.22 -25.35
CA VAL A 50 4.45 5.27 -24.47
C VAL A 50 5.55 5.81 -23.55
N VAL A 51 5.59 7.13 -23.40
CA VAL A 51 6.43 7.81 -22.41
C VAL A 51 5.85 7.55 -21.03
N ILE A 52 6.64 6.92 -20.15
CA ILE A 52 6.22 6.63 -18.77
C ILE A 52 6.44 7.87 -17.91
N ASN A 53 5.39 8.35 -17.28
CA ASN A 53 5.40 9.54 -16.43
C ASN A 53 5.69 9.22 -14.96
N ASN A 54 5.43 7.98 -14.53
CA ASN A 54 5.69 7.59 -13.15
C ASN A 54 7.19 7.62 -12.82
N LEU A 55 7.56 8.27 -11.71
CA LEU A 55 8.97 8.44 -11.27
C LEU A 55 9.69 7.11 -11.00
N LEU A 56 8.97 6.06 -10.67
CA LEU A 56 9.52 4.70 -10.49
C LEU A 56 9.43 3.85 -11.77
N GLY A 57 9.17 4.48 -12.91
CA GLY A 57 9.04 3.80 -14.18
C GLY A 57 7.78 2.91 -14.26
N ILE A 58 7.84 1.93 -15.18
CA ILE A 58 6.70 1.07 -15.48
C ILE A 58 6.19 0.29 -14.25
N TYR A 59 7.07 -0.23 -13.42
CA TYR A 59 6.69 -1.00 -12.23
C TYR A 59 5.99 -0.14 -11.19
N GLY A 60 6.48 1.10 -10.97
CA GLY A 60 5.81 2.04 -10.09
C GLY A 60 4.42 2.40 -10.61
N GLY A 61 4.32 2.74 -11.90
CA GLY A 61 3.03 3.03 -12.54
C GLY A 61 2.04 1.89 -12.39
N GLN A 62 2.44 0.66 -12.68
CA GLN A 62 1.58 -0.52 -12.58
C GLN A 62 1.12 -0.83 -11.15
N ILE A 63 2.02 -0.71 -10.16
CA ILE A 63 1.65 -0.93 -8.75
C ILE A 63 0.69 0.16 -8.28
N ALA A 64 0.94 1.43 -8.62
CA ALA A 64 0.06 2.54 -8.29
C ALA A 64 -1.31 2.37 -8.94
N ASP A 65 -1.34 2.07 -10.23
CA ASP A 65 -2.56 1.83 -10.97
C ASP A 65 -3.39 0.72 -10.34
N PHE A 66 -2.79 -0.46 -10.11
CA PHE A 66 -3.48 -1.58 -9.49
C PHE A 66 -4.09 -1.25 -8.14
N LEU A 67 -3.35 -0.59 -7.25
CA LEU A 67 -3.85 -0.26 -5.92
C LEU A 67 -4.89 0.85 -5.95
N LEU A 68 -4.68 1.90 -6.74
CA LEU A 68 -5.61 3.02 -6.85
C LEU A 68 -6.91 2.61 -7.55
N GLN A 69 -6.84 1.82 -8.61
CA GLN A 69 -8.02 1.30 -9.29
C GLN A 69 -8.79 0.29 -8.42
N SER A 70 -8.09 -0.52 -7.62
CA SER A 70 -8.74 -1.48 -6.72
C SER A 70 -9.43 -0.82 -5.53
N PHE A 71 -8.73 0.08 -4.83
CA PHE A 71 -9.15 0.62 -3.53
C PHE A 71 -9.42 2.13 -3.52
N GLY A 72 -9.16 2.82 -4.63
CA GLY A 72 -9.35 4.27 -4.73
C GLY A 72 -8.57 5.03 -3.66
N LEU A 73 -9.23 5.99 -3.01
CA LEU A 73 -8.64 6.80 -1.93
C LEU A 73 -8.22 5.97 -0.71
N ALA A 74 -8.84 4.79 -0.48
CA ALA A 74 -8.45 3.90 0.60
C ALA A 74 -7.02 3.35 0.45
N SER A 75 -6.43 3.39 -0.76
CA SER A 75 -5.04 2.99 -1.00
C SER A 75 -4.03 3.78 -0.17
N PHE A 76 -4.30 5.05 0.13
CA PHE A 76 -3.44 5.86 1.00
C PHE A 76 -3.40 5.33 2.44
N LEU A 77 -4.44 4.63 2.90
CA LEU A 77 -4.42 3.98 4.21
C LEU A 77 -3.49 2.77 4.24
N ILE A 78 -3.32 2.08 3.11
CA ILE A 78 -2.31 1.02 2.96
C ILE A 78 -0.93 1.62 3.19
N LEU A 79 -0.63 2.75 2.56
CA LEU A 79 0.64 3.45 2.72
C LEU A 79 0.92 3.83 4.18
N ILE A 80 -0.07 4.46 4.85
CA ILE A 80 0.02 4.83 6.26
C ILE A 80 0.26 3.60 7.12
N THR A 81 -0.47 2.52 6.87
CA THR A 81 -0.39 1.28 7.65
C THR A 81 0.98 0.62 7.53
N ILE A 82 1.52 0.50 6.31
CA ILE A 82 2.87 -0.06 6.07
C ILE A 82 3.91 0.78 6.80
N THR A 83 3.81 2.11 6.74
CA THR A 83 4.71 3.03 7.45
C THR A 83 4.65 2.82 8.97
N VAL A 84 3.46 2.79 9.55
CA VAL A 84 3.26 2.56 10.99
C VAL A 84 3.80 1.20 11.43
N TRP A 85 3.65 0.18 10.60
CA TRP A 85 4.19 -1.15 10.89
C TRP A 85 5.71 -1.16 10.88
N GLY A 86 6.34 -0.55 9.87
CA GLY A 86 7.78 -0.43 9.80
C GLY A 86 8.35 0.28 11.03
N VAL A 87 7.78 1.43 11.40
CA VAL A 87 8.16 2.16 12.62
C VAL A 87 7.95 1.32 13.88
N SER A 88 6.81 0.63 13.98
CA SER A 88 6.52 -0.24 15.13
C SER A 88 7.53 -1.38 15.28
N LEU A 89 8.04 -1.95 14.19
CA LEU A 89 9.06 -2.99 14.23
C LEU A 89 10.40 -2.43 14.71
N ILE A 90 10.80 -1.25 14.29
CA ILE A 90 12.04 -0.60 14.72
C ILE A 90 11.99 -0.26 16.22
N VAL A 91 10.86 0.29 16.68
CA VAL A 91 10.70 0.74 18.07
C VAL A 91 10.53 -0.44 19.04
N LYS A 92 9.61 -1.35 18.71
CA LYS A 92 9.25 -2.46 19.61
C LYS A 92 10.17 -3.66 19.50
N LYS A 93 10.89 -3.82 18.39
CA LYS A 93 11.81 -4.94 18.10
C LYS A 93 11.18 -6.32 18.30
N GLU A 94 9.87 -6.41 18.05
CA GLU A 94 9.09 -7.62 18.25
C GLU A 94 8.04 -7.76 17.14
N ILE A 95 7.87 -8.98 16.68
CA ILE A 95 6.81 -9.36 15.73
C ILE A 95 5.71 -10.05 16.53
N LYS A 96 4.60 -9.36 16.76
CA LYS A 96 3.46 -9.93 17.51
C LYS A 96 2.17 -9.84 16.71
N LYS A 97 1.38 -10.92 16.74
CA LYS A 97 -0.02 -10.97 16.26
C LYS A 97 -0.20 -10.48 14.81
N VAL A 98 0.73 -10.84 13.91
CA VAL A 98 0.70 -10.41 12.49
C VAL A 98 -0.61 -10.81 11.83
N GLN A 99 -1.10 -12.03 12.10
CA GLN A 99 -2.35 -12.54 11.53
C GLN A 99 -3.56 -11.63 11.82
N PHE A 100 -3.71 -11.20 13.07
CA PHE A 100 -4.78 -10.27 13.45
C PHE A 100 -4.59 -8.89 12.80
N LYS A 101 -3.37 -8.41 12.68
CA LYS A 101 -3.09 -7.14 12.00
C LYS A 101 -3.49 -7.20 10.52
N ILE A 102 -3.17 -8.28 9.82
CA ILE A 102 -3.57 -8.49 8.43
C ILE A 102 -5.09 -8.55 8.31
N LEU A 103 -5.76 -9.31 9.19
CA LEU A 103 -7.22 -9.38 9.20
C LEU A 103 -7.86 -8.00 9.40
N TYR A 104 -7.36 -7.22 10.36
CA TYR A 104 -7.87 -5.86 10.60
C TYR A 104 -7.66 -4.92 9.42
N ILE A 105 -6.52 -5.03 8.69
CA ILE A 105 -6.30 -4.22 7.48
C ILE A 105 -7.37 -4.56 6.43
N ILE A 106 -7.59 -5.83 6.15
CA ILE A 106 -8.57 -6.25 5.16
C ILE A 106 -9.96 -5.70 5.52
N LEU A 107 -10.36 -5.89 6.77
CA LEU A 107 -11.67 -5.42 7.24
C LEU A 107 -11.81 -3.90 7.12
N TYR A 108 -10.84 -3.11 7.62
CA TYR A 108 -10.99 -1.66 7.58
C TYR A 108 -10.89 -1.10 6.16
N LEU A 109 -10.08 -1.71 5.26
CA LEU A 109 -10.04 -1.31 3.85
C LEU A 109 -11.40 -1.48 3.19
N ILE A 110 -12.04 -2.62 3.39
CA ILE A 110 -13.40 -2.87 2.89
C ILE A 110 -14.37 -1.80 3.41
N PHE A 111 -14.39 -1.55 4.72
CA PHE A 111 -15.24 -0.53 5.30
C PHE A 111 -14.99 0.87 4.76
N VAL A 112 -13.72 1.24 4.56
CA VAL A 112 -13.38 2.56 4.03
C VAL A 112 -13.76 2.67 2.57
N CYS A 113 -13.54 1.64 1.74
CA CYS A 113 -13.97 1.65 0.34
C CYS A 113 -15.50 1.85 0.23
N ILE A 114 -16.28 1.12 1.00
CA ILE A 114 -17.74 1.26 1.05
C ILE A 114 -18.13 2.68 1.53
N SER A 115 -17.49 3.20 2.59
CA SER A 115 -17.77 4.54 3.12
C SER A 115 -17.43 5.64 2.12
N VAL A 116 -16.31 5.52 1.40
CA VAL A 116 -15.92 6.45 0.34
C VAL A 116 -16.93 6.41 -0.81
N HIS A 117 -17.40 5.23 -1.19
CA HIS A 117 -18.42 5.11 -2.24
C HIS A 117 -19.74 5.79 -1.81
N ALA A 118 -20.19 5.55 -0.60
CA ALA A 118 -21.43 6.12 -0.07
C ALA A 118 -21.40 7.66 0.07
N THR A 119 -20.20 8.23 0.34
CA THR A 119 -20.07 9.69 0.59
C THR A 119 -19.65 10.48 -0.63
N PHE A 120 -18.84 9.92 -1.53
CA PHE A 120 -18.29 10.58 -2.70
C PHE A 120 -18.75 9.89 -3.98
N ASN A 121 -19.99 10.14 -4.34
CA ASN A 121 -20.64 9.52 -5.50
C ASN A 121 -20.09 10.00 -6.86
N ASN A 122 -19.35 11.12 -6.89
CA ASN A 122 -18.75 11.68 -8.10
C ASN A 122 -17.24 11.42 -8.11
N SER A 123 -16.75 10.78 -9.20
CA SER A 123 -15.31 10.62 -9.40
C SER A 123 -14.68 11.97 -9.73
N PHE A 124 -13.80 12.47 -8.85
CA PHE A 124 -13.05 13.70 -9.10
C PHE A 124 -11.59 13.44 -9.48
N TRP A 125 -11.09 12.23 -9.27
CA TRP A 125 -9.69 11.89 -9.49
C TRP A 125 -9.48 10.61 -10.32
N LEU A 126 -10.14 9.53 -9.99
CA LEU A 126 -10.06 8.25 -10.72
C LEU A 126 -11.29 8.13 -11.63
N ILE A 127 -11.09 8.26 -12.94
CA ILE A 127 -12.18 8.34 -13.91
C ILE A 127 -12.86 6.98 -14.08
N ASP A 128 -12.08 5.89 -14.12
CA ASP A 128 -12.60 4.57 -14.49
C ASP A 128 -13.38 3.89 -13.37
N ASN A 129 -12.81 3.82 -12.14
CA ASN A 129 -13.41 3.09 -11.02
C ASN A 129 -13.85 4.00 -9.86
N GLY A 130 -13.88 5.33 -10.08
CA GLY A 130 -14.30 6.30 -9.07
C GLY A 130 -13.39 6.38 -7.84
N ASN A 131 -13.79 7.19 -6.87
CA ASN A 131 -12.97 7.48 -5.69
C ASN A 131 -12.84 6.30 -4.71
N SER A 132 -13.76 5.35 -4.74
CA SER A 132 -13.78 4.15 -3.89
C SER A 132 -13.02 2.96 -4.47
N GLY A 133 -12.63 3.06 -5.74
CA GLY A 133 -12.09 1.96 -6.51
C GLY A 133 -13.10 0.84 -6.77
N PHE A 134 -12.66 -0.16 -7.51
CA PHE A 134 -13.47 -1.33 -7.88
C PHE A 134 -14.09 -2.06 -6.68
N VAL A 135 -13.33 -2.20 -5.58
CA VAL A 135 -13.81 -2.87 -4.36
C VAL A 135 -14.98 -2.12 -3.73
N GLY A 136 -14.93 -0.77 -3.69
CA GLY A 136 -16.01 0.03 -3.14
C GLY A 136 -17.28 -0.05 -3.98
N GLN A 137 -17.15 -0.05 -5.29
CA GLN A 137 -18.30 -0.19 -6.21
C GLN A 137 -18.99 -1.55 -6.03
N ILE A 138 -18.26 -2.66 -6.14
CA ILE A 138 -18.85 -4.00 -6.07
C ILE A 138 -19.50 -4.32 -4.72
N LEU A 139 -18.93 -3.81 -3.63
CA LEU A 139 -19.44 -4.16 -2.30
C LEU A 139 -20.56 -3.24 -1.82
N TYR A 140 -20.74 -2.09 -2.46
CA TYR A 140 -21.83 -1.17 -2.15
C TYR A 140 -23.10 -1.48 -2.94
N ASP A 141 -22.96 -1.84 -4.23
CA ASP A 141 -24.06 -2.23 -5.13
C ASP A 141 -24.58 -3.65 -4.81
#